data_f1d85bc2c6fe9de008bfb1cc039c35ec
#
_entry.id   f1d85bc2c6fe9de008bfb1cc039c35ec
#
_cell.length_a   1.000
_cell.length_b   1.000
_cell.length_c   1.000
_cell.angle_alpha   90.00
_cell.angle_beta   90.00
_cell.angle_gamma   90.00
#
_symmetry.space_group_name_H-M   'P 1'
#
loop_
_entity.id
_entity.type
_entity.pdbx_description
1 polymer ?
#
loop_
_entity_poly.entity_id
_entity_poly.type
_entity_poly.pdbx_seq_one_letter_code
_entity_poly.pdbx_strand_id
1 'polypeptide(L)'
;MVSINEELEVAKAAKAAIKALLPATSKPAVLATLKKANRAAILNLSSGGALNEARGKVGIALSSIMHGLPTKEKIDEAKSAIDAWIKELEGSL
;
A
#
# COMPACT_ATOMS: atom_id res chain seq x y z
N MET A 1 -0.94 -2.18 -16.58
CA MET A 1 -2.08 -2.28 -15.64
C MET A 1 -2.23 -3.72 -15.18
N VAL A 2 -2.43 -3.94 -13.90
CA VAL A 2 -2.67 -5.27 -13.36
C VAL A 2 -4.16 -5.50 -13.13
N SER A 3 -4.58 -6.77 -13.08
CA SER A 3 -5.97 -7.12 -12.79
C SER A 3 -6.29 -6.86 -11.32
N ILE A 4 -7.58 -6.85 -10.97
CA ILE A 4 -8.02 -6.69 -9.57
C ILE A 4 -7.46 -7.83 -8.71
N ASN A 5 -7.45 -9.06 -9.22
CA ASN A 5 -6.89 -10.19 -8.47
C ASN A 5 -5.40 -10.03 -8.20
N GLU A 6 -4.64 -9.59 -9.20
CA GLU A 6 -3.21 -9.35 -9.04
C GLU A 6 -2.94 -8.19 -8.08
N GLU A 7 -3.73 -7.13 -8.19
CA GLU A 7 -3.64 -5.99 -7.27
C GLU A 7 -3.93 -6.43 -5.84
N LEU A 8 -4.93 -7.28 -5.63
CA LEU A 8 -5.28 -7.79 -4.32
C LEU A 8 -4.15 -8.63 -3.71
N GLU A 9 -3.50 -9.47 -4.52
CA GLU A 9 -2.35 -10.24 -4.06
C GLU A 9 -1.21 -9.34 -3.61
N VAL A 10 -0.91 -8.30 -4.39
CA VAL A 10 0.12 -7.32 -4.05
C VAL A 10 -0.25 -6.56 -2.77
N ALA A 11 -1.51 -6.20 -2.62
CA ALA A 11 -2.00 -5.51 -1.43
C ALA A 11 -1.87 -6.38 -0.17
N LYS A 12 -2.20 -7.65 -0.27
CA LYS A 12 -2.06 -8.60 0.85
C LYS A 12 -0.59 -8.82 1.21
N ALA A 13 0.29 -8.89 0.22
CA ALA A 13 1.73 -8.99 0.45
C ALA A 13 2.25 -7.75 1.17
N ALA A 14 1.77 -6.57 0.79
CA ALA A 14 2.14 -5.32 1.45
C ALA A 14 1.67 -5.30 2.90
N LYS A 15 0.45 -5.78 3.17
CA LYS A 15 -0.07 -5.88 4.53
C LYS A 15 0.82 -6.76 5.41
N ALA A 16 1.25 -7.90 4.88
CA ALA A 16 2.15 -8.80 5.60
C ALA A 16 3.52 -8.17 5.83
N ALA A 17 4.06 -7.50 4.80
CA ALA A 17 5.36 -6.88 4.86
C ALA A 17 5.42 -5.73 5.86
N ILE A 18 4.39 -4.90 5.91
CA ILE A 18 4.40 -3.72 6.78
C ILE A 18 4.37 -4.08 8.26
N LYS A 19 3.89 -5.26 8.61
CA LYS A 19 3.93 -5.76 9.99
C LYS A 19 5.35 -5.97 10.47
N ALA A 20 6.29 -6.24 9.56
CA ALA A 20 7.70 -6.42 9.88
C ALA A 20 8.48 -5.10 9.92
N LEU A 21 7.86 -3.99 9.53
CA LEU A 21 8.52 -2.69 9.52
C LEU A 21 8.40 -2.03 10.90
N LEU A 22 9.53 -1.66 11.46
CA LEU A 22 9.61 -0.99 12.75
C LEU A 22 10.02 0.47 12.57
N PRO A 23 9.61 1.38 13.50
CA PRO A 23 10.03 2.78 13.43
C PRO A 23 11.54 2.92 13.37
N ALA A 24 12.02 3.88 12.59
CA ALA A 24 13.45 4.21 12.41
C ALA A 24 14.28 3.06 11.88
N THR A 25 13.68 2.06 11.22
CA THR A 25 14.41 0.96 10.58
C THR A 25 14.26 0.99 9.07
N SER A 26 15.20 0.33 8.40
CA SER A 26 15.14 0.15 6.95
C SER A 26 15.44 -1.31 6.65
N LYS A 27 14.46 -2.00 6.06
CA LYS A 27 14.61 -3.41 5.66
C LYS A 27 14.38 -3.48 4.15
N PRO A 28 15.44 -3.70 3.35
CA PRO A 28 15.29 -3.67 1.88
C PRO A 28 14.21 -4.59 1.33
N ALA A 29 14.05 -5.79 1.87
CA ALA A 29 13.04 -6.73 1.41
C ALA A 29 11.61 -6.20 1.66
N VAL A 30 11.38 -5.61 2.82
CA VAL A 30 10.09 -4.99 3.16
C VAL A 30 9.81 -3.81 2.24
N LEU A 31 10.80 -2.93 2.08
CA LEU A 31 10.66 -1.74 1.23
C LEU A 31 10.41 -2.12 -0.23
N ALA A 32 11.03 -3.18 -0.72
CA ALA A 32 10.80 -3.65 -2.08
C ALA A 32 9.35 -4.10 -2.28
N THR A 33 8.79 -4.82 -1.30
CA THR A 33 7.39 -5.25 -1.36
C THR A 33 6.44 -4.05 -1.30
N LEU A 34 6.72 -3.08 -0.44
CA LEU A 34 5.91 -1.86 -0.32
C LEU A 34 6.01 -1.01 -1.59
N LYS A 35 7.17 -0.95 -2.20
CA LYS A 35 7.37 -0.23 -3.47
C LYS A 35 6.55 -0.86 -4.59
N LYS A 36 6.52 -2.18 -4.65
CA LYS A 36 5.72 -2.91 -5.63
C LYS A 36 4.22 -2.61 -5.44
N ALA A 37 3.75 -2.60 -4.20
CA ALA A 37 2.37 -2.28 -3.88
C ALA A 37 2.02 -0.84 -4.25
N ASN A 38 2.89 0.10 -3.93
CA ASN A 38 2.72 1.50 -4.28
C ASN A 38 2.58 1.67 -5.80
N ARG A 39 3.45 1.03 -6.54
CA ARG A 39 3.42 1.08 -8.01
C ARG A 39 2.13 0.50 -8.57
N ALA A 40 1.67 -0.63 -8.05
CA ALA A 40 0.42 -1.26 -8.49
C ALA A 40 -0.78 -0.34 -8.25
N ALA A 41 -0.85 0.29 -7.08
CA ALA A 41 -1.93 1.22 -6.76
C ALA A 41 -1.93 2.42 -7.72
N ILE A 42 -0.78 3.04 -7.94
CA ILE A 42 -0.65 4.22 -8.79
C ILE A 42 -0.97 3.89 -10.24
N LEU A 43 -0.46 2.77 -10.77
CA LEU A 43 -0.70 2.38 -12.16
C LEU A 43 -2.16 2.07 -12.44
N ASN A 44 -2.91 1.66 -11.43
CA ASN A 44 -4.33 1.34 -11.58
C ASN A 44 -5.26 2.52 -11.24
N LEU A 45 -4.70 3.70 -10.93
CA LEU A 45 -5.52 4.88 -10.68
C LEU A 45 -6.38 5.21 -11.90
N SER A 46 -7.64 5.51 -11.61
CA SER A 46 -8.61 5.93 -12.62
C SER A 46 -9.39 7.12 -12.07
N SER A 47 -10.43 7.56 -12.72
CA SER A 47 -11.22 8.69 -12.25
C SER A 47 -12.41 8.22 -11.41
N GLY A 48 -12.45 8.67 -10.15
CA GLY A 48 -13.59 8.49 -9.26
C GLY A 48 -13.70 7.13 -8.58
N GLY A 49 -14.55 7.08 -7.57
CA GLY A 49 -14.87 5.86 -6.84
C GLY A 49 -14.05 5.61 -5.59
N ALA A 50 -14.61 4.81 -4.70
CA ALA A 50 -13.99 4.48 -3.40
C ALA A 50 -12.67 3.72 -3.56
N LEU A 51 -12.59 2.82 -4.53
CA LEU A 51 -11.37 2.09 -4.81
C LEU A 51 -10.26 3.02 -5.27
N ASN A 52 -10.59 3.98 -6.12
CA ASN A 52 -9.61 4.94 -6.60
C ASN A 52 -9.09 5.84 -5.46
N GLU A 53 -9.97 6.25 -4.55
CA GLU A 53 -9.57 6.99 -3.36
C GLU A 53 -8.64 6.16 -2.47
N ALA A 54 -8.95 4.89 -2.28
CA ALA A 54 -8.10 3.98 -1.49
C ALA A 54 -6.72 3.84 -2.12
N ARG A 55 -6.65 3.69 -3.45
CA ARG A 55 -5.38 3.63 -4.17
C ARG A 55 -4.55 4.89 -3.99
N GLY A 56 -5.18 6.06 -4.06
CA GLY A 56 -4.50 7.34 -3.85
C GLY A 56 -3.93 7.46 -2.45
N LYS A 57 -4.68 7.09 -1.44
CA LYS A 57 -4.24 7.13 -0.04
C LYS A 57 -3.06 6.18 0.20
N VAL A 58 -3.11 4.98 -0.36
CA VAL A 58 -2.01 4.01 -0.28
C VAL A 58 -0.75 4.60 -0.93
N GLY A 59 -0.90 5.17 -2.11
CA GLY A 59 0.22 5.79 -2.81
C GLY A 59 0.92 6.86 -1.97
N ILE A 60 0.15 7.75 -1.37
CA ILE A 60 0.68 8.82 -0.51
C ILE A 60 1.35 8.22 0.73
N ALA A 61 0.68 7.30 1.42
CA ALA A 61 1.18 6.72 2.67
C ALA A 61 2.47 5.92 2.45
N LEU A 62 2.53 5.10 1.41
CA LEU A 62 3.72 4.31 1.12
C LEU A 62 4.89 5.18 0.63
N SER A 63 4.61 6.20 -0.17
CA SER A 63 5.65 7.15 -0.59
C SER A 63 6.26 7.86 0.62
N SER A 64 5.45 8.24 1.59
CA SER A 64 5.92 8.88 2.82
C SER A 64 6.89 7.99 3.60
N ILE A 65 6.61 6.68 3.66
CA ILE A 65 7.50 5.72 4.32
C ILE A 65 8.82 5.58 3.55
N MET A 66 8.76 5.54 2.23
CA MET A 66 9.93 5.28 1.39
C MET A 66 10.87 6.47 1.25
N HIS A 67 10.44 7.68 1.59
CA HIS A 67 11.25 8.89 1.48
C HIS A 67 12.00 9.27 2.77
N GLY A 68 12.27 8.30 3.62
CA GLY A 68 13.01 8.51 4.85
C GLY A 68 12.80 7.35 5.80
N LEU A 69 13.28 7.51 7.03
CA LEU A 69 13.01 6.49 8.04
C LEU A 69 11.56 6.60 8.50
N PRO A 70 10.84 5.49 8.59
CA PRO A 70 9.44 5.53 8.96
C PRO A 70 9.24 5.88 10.44
N THR A 71 8.22 6.68 10.73
CA THR A 71 7.77 6.92 12.09
C THR A 71 6.61 5.97 12.40
N LYS A 72 6.29 5.84 13.68
CA LYS A 72 5.15 5.04 14.10
C LYS A 72 3.87 5.52 13.43
N GLU A 73 3.65 6.85 13.40
CA GLU A 73 2.46 7.43 12.79
C GLU A 73 2.37 7.10 11.30
N LYS A 74 3.48 7.21 10.57
CA LYS A 74 3.51 6.88 9.14
C LYS A 74 3.21 5.41 8.89
N ILE A 75 3.75 4.53 9.73
CA ILE A 75 3.49 3.10 9.64
C ILE A 75 2.02 2.81 9.90
N ASP A 76 1.43 3.41 10.94
CA ASP A 76 0.02 3.22 11.27
C ASP A 76 -0.90 3.74 10.16
N GLU A 77 -0.59 4.89 9.58
CA GLU A 77 -1.32 5.43 8.43
C GLU A 77 -1.27 4.49 7.23
N ALA A 78 -0.09 3.94 6.95
CA ALA A 78 0.08 2.99 5.85
C ALA A 78 -0.70 1.70 6.09
N LYS A 79 -0.70 1.18 7.31
CA LYS A 79 -1.50 0.01 7.66
C LYS A 79 -2.98 0.25 7.41
N SER A 80 -3.50 1.39 7.88
CA SER A 80 -4.91 1.75 7.67
C SER A 80 -5.23 1.92 6.19
N ALA A 81 -4.35 2.55 5.43
CA ALA A 81 -4.55 2.75 4.01
C ALA A 81 -4.57 1.42 3.25
N ILE A 82 -3.67 0.50 3.59
CA ILE A 82 -3.61 -0.82 2.96
C ILE A 82 -4.86 -1.62 3.30
N ASP A 83 -5.34 -1.58 4.55
CA ASP A 83 -6.56 -2.29 4.95
C ASP A 83 -7.78 -1.79 4.18
N ALA A 84 -7.91 -0.47 4.02
CA ALA A 84 -9.00 0.12 3.23
C ALA A 84 -8.90 -0.28 1.76
N TRP A 85 -7.70 -0.31 1.22
CA TRP A 85 -7.44 -0.73 -0.15
C TRP A 85 -7.85 -2.18 -0.38
N ILE A 86 -7.45 -3.09 0.51
CA ILE A 86 -7.82 -4.51 0.44
C ILE A 86 -9.33 -4.66 0.48
N LYS A 87 -10.00 -3.95 1.39
CA LYS A 87 -11.45 -4.01 1.53
C LYS A 87 -12.15 -3.60 0.24
N GLU A 88 -11.70 -2.51 -0.38
CA GLU A 88 -12.30 -2.03 -1.64
C GLU A 88 -12.00 -2.98 -2.79
N LEU A 89 -10.81 -3.57 -2.83
CA LEU A 89 -10.47 -4.56 -3.85
C LEU A 89 -11.35 -5.81 -3.72
N GLU A 90 -11.54 -6.30 -2.51
CA GLU A 90 -12.40 -7.47 -2.25
C GLU A 90 -13.85 -7.18 -2.64
N GLY A 91 -14.32 -5.97 -2.40
CA GLY A 91 -15.65 -5.55 -2.82
C GLY A 91 -15.82 -5.41 -4.32
N SER A 92 -14.72 -5.39 -5.07
CA SER A 92 -14.72 -5.26 -6.54
C SER A 92 -14.59 -6.58 -7.28
N LEU A 93 -14.48 -7.68 -6.54
CA LEU A 93 -14.37 -9.02 -7.15
C LEU A 93 -15.73 -9.54 -7.62
#